data_5ab4146c988768352499e184201077a9
#
_entry.id   5ab4146c988768352499e184201077a9
#
_cell.length_a   1.000
_cell.length_b   1.000
_cell.length_c   1.000
_cell.angle_alpha   90.00
_cell.angle_beta   90.00
_cell.angle_gamma   90.00
#
_symmetry.space_group_name_H-M   'P 1'
#
loop_
_entity.id
_entity.type
_entity.pdbx_description
1 polymer ?
#
loop_
_entity_poly.entity_id
_entity_poly.type
_entity_poly.pdbx_seq_one_letter_code
_entity_poly.pdbx_strand_id
1 'polypeptide(L)'
;MDFAKEREPEPVETVPWAEVNRFVIGTLERPRTKKQRQAVWGERAVRVPRGRKGYDQVFAPCAYVASAEETAARVPGAAFALFEDAARERLLCSVGVPAQEARGVLAYPVRDAAGTEVGTVRRVPGGPLRRHTWRVTQPGHPEITGAGELAQHGLAGKAVSIGLAAASVLLDLSTRAGAGGKPRELTWAAERKNVMHSAGSKEMTLRADWFDRRLAFAFALIGDGAVPNRGAAGS
;
A
#
# COMPACT_ATOMS: atom_id res chain seq x y z
N MET A 1 37.28 4.84 29.45
CA MET A 1 36.40 3.96 28.63
C MET A 1 35.61 4.88 27.69
N ASP A 2 36.12 5.04 26.47
CA ASP A 2 35.41 5.79 25.46
C ASP A 2 34.20 4.99 24.98
N PHE A 3 33.00 5.42 25.38
CA PHE A 3 31.76 4.97 24.71
C PHE A 3 31.84 5.47 23.29
N ALA A 4 32.10 4.57 22.36
CA ALA A 4 32.01 4.86 20.93
C ALA A 4 30.65 5.49 20.68
N LYS A 5 30.65 6.79 20.38
CA LYS A 5 29.48 7.57 19.97
C LYS A 5 28.84 6.84 18.79
N GLU A 6 27.73 6.18 19.04
CA GLU A 6 27.00 5.42 18.01
C GLU A 6 26.69 6.42 16.89
N ARG A 7 27.33 6.22 15.76
CA ARG A 7 27.20 7.13 14.60
C ARG A 7 25.76 7.05 14.15
N GLU A 8 25.10 8.19 14.12
CA GLU A 8 23.74 8.31 13.62
C GLU A 8 23.69 7.73 12.21
N PRO A 9 22.76 6.79 11.92
CA PRO A 9 22.73 6.13 10.63
C PRO A 9 22.46 7.16 9.53
N GLU A 10 23.21 7.08 8.43
CA GLU A 10 23.03 7.95 7.26
C GLU A 10 21.58 7.92 6.79
N PRO A 11 20.99 9.07 6.42
CA PRO A 11 19.64 9.14 5.87
C PRO A 11 19.46 8.21 4.68
N VAL A 12 18.29 7.57 4.59
CA VAL A 12 17.97 6.73 3.44
C VAL A 12 17.45 7.62 2.32
N GLU A 13 18.15 7.61 1.17
CA GLU A 13 17.77 8.39 0.01
C GLU A 13 16.38 8.03 -0.52
N THR A 14 15.63 9.04 -0.97
CA THR A 14 14.31 8.87 -1.59
C THR A 14 14.45 8.29 -3.00
N VAL A 15 13.59 7.36 -3.34
CA VAL A 15 13.52 6.70 -4.65
C VAL A 15 12.45 7.37 -5.51
N PRO A 16 12.67 7.55 -6.84
CA PRO A 16 11.62 7.98 -7.74
C PRO A 16 10.41 7.05 -7.69
N TRP A 17 9.25 7.58 -7.35
CA TRP A 17 8.02 6.78 -7.15
C TRP A 17 7.52 6.12 -8.45
N ALA A 18 7.74 6.75 -9.60
CA ALA A 18 7.26 6.27 -10.90
C ALA A 18 7.92 4.93 -11.34
N GLU A 19 9.12 4.64 -10.84
CA GLU A 19 9.90 3.44 -11.20
C GLU A 19 9.66 2.27 -10.23
N VAL A 20 8.78 2.47 -9.24
CA VAL A 20 8.57 1.48 -8.18
C VAL A 20 7.74 0.30 -8.69
N ASN A 21 8.33 -0.91 -8.60
CA ASN A 21 7.65 -2.15 -8.96
C ASN A 21 7.34 -3.03 -7.74
N ARG A 22 7.96 -2.75 -6.59
CA ARG A 22 7.68 -3.44 -5.32
C ARG A 22 7.80 -2.46 -4.18
N PHE A 23 6.82 -2.48 -3.27
CA PHE A 23 6.83 -1.60 -2.11
C PHE A 23 6.08 -2.17 -0.91
N VAL A 24 6.31 -1.56 0.24
CA VAL A 24 5.55 -1.74 1.48
C VAL A 24 5.14 -0.37 2.01
N ILE A 25 4.10 -0.31 2.86
CA ILE A 25 3.79 0.90 3.62
C ILE A 25 4.17 0.69 5.08
N GLY A 26 4.96 1.60 5.61
CA GLY A 26 5.39 1.52 7.01
C GLY A 26 6.38 2.60 7.41
N THR A 27 6.85 2.48 8.64
CA THR A 27 7.82 3.38 9.27
C THR A 27 9.22 2.77 9.36
N LEU A 28 9.37 1.46 9.13
CA LEU A 28 10.66 0.78 9.22
C LEU A 28 11.58 1.18 8.06
N GLU A 29 12.74 1.77 8.38
CA GLU A 29 13.77 2.12 7.40
C GLU A 29 14.85 1.06 7.29
N ARG A 30 15.36 0.62 8.43
CA ARG A 30 16.41 -0.39 8.51
C ARG A 30 16.00 -1.49 9.48
N PRO A 31 15.79 -2.71 9.03
CA PRO A 31 15.47 -3.83 9.91
C PRO A 31 16.71 -4.21 10.71
N ARG A 32 16.48 -4.88 11.84
CA ARG A 32 17.55 -5.52 12.59
C ARG A 32 18.23 -6.59 11.73
N THR A 33 19.55 -6.54 11.64
CA THR A 33 20.37 -7.48 10.87
C THR A 33 21.56 -7.95 11.69
N LYS A 34 22.39 -8.84 11.14
CA LYS A 34 23.65 -9.25 11.79
C LYS A 34 24.61 -8.07 11.98
N LYS A 35 24.60 -7.09 11.06
CA LYS A 35 25.45 -5.90 11.14
C LYS A 35 24.81 -4.77 11.94
N GLN A 36 23.49 -4.64 11.88
CA GLN A 36 22.74 -3.60 12.57
C GLN A 36 21.91 -4.21 13.71
N ARG A 37 22.33 -3.93 14.95
CA ARG A 37 21.71 -4.51 16.15
C ARG A 37 20.33 -3.94 16.47
N GLN A 38 20.07 -2.68 16.07
CA GLN A 38 18.81 -2.00 16.32
C GLN A 38 18.09 -1.69 15.02
N ALA A 39 16.75 -1.75 15.03
CA ALA A 39 15.95 -1.29 13.93
C ALA A 39 15.90 0.24 13.93
N VAL A 40 15.95 0.85 12.74
CA VAL A 40 15.75 2.29 12.55
C VAL A 40 14.37 2.52 11.96
N TRP A 41 13.66 3.44 12.58
CA TRP A 41 12.31 3.83 12.21
C TRP A 41 12.34 5.28 11.73
N GLY A 42 11.62 5.56 10.67
CA GLY A 42 11.42 6.90 10.14
C GLY A 42 9.93 7.22 10.06
N GLU A 43 9.60 8.18 9.24
CA GLU A 43 8.24 8.59 8.99
C GLU A 43 7.45 7.52 8.23
N ARG A 44 6.12 7.56 8.35
CA ARG A 44 5.25 6.67 7.58
C ARG A 44 5.36 7.00 6.09
N ALA A 45 5.77 6.04 5.30
CA ALA A 45 6.02 6.22 3.87
C ALA A 45 5.69 4.95 3.08
N VAL A 46 5.51 5.11 1.78
CA VAL A 46 5.65 4.05 0.80
C VAL A 46 7.13 3.79 0.65
N ARG A 47 7.56 2.55 0.89
CA ARG A 47 8.97 2.20 1.00
C ARG A 47 9.35 1.06 0.08
N VAL A 48 10.45 1.21 -0.60
CA VAL A 48 11.01 0.24 -1.54
C VAL A 48 12.09 -0.58 -0.84
N PRO A 49 11.94 -1.92 -0.76
CA PRO A 49 13.00 -2.76 -0.20
C PRO A 49 14.21 -2.77 -1.13
N ARG A 50 15.38 -2.44 -0.59
CA ARG A 50 16.67 -2.45 -1.28
C ARG A 50 17.70 -3.23 -0.46
N GLY A 51 18.77 -3.65 -1.12
CA GLY A 51 19.80 -4.47 -0.48
C GLY A 51 19.37 -5.92 -0.24
N ARG A 52 20.24 -6.69 0.41
CA ARG A 52 20.03 -8.12 0.67
C ARG A 52 19.37 -8.33 2.02
N LYS A 53 18.24 -9.04 2.02
CA LYS A 53 17.49 -9.39 3.23
C LYS A 53 18.39 -10.01 4.30
N GLY A 54 18.25 -9.53 5.53
CA GLY A 54 18.97 -10.01 6.71
C GLY A 54 20.44 -9.57 6.80
N TYR A 55 20.94 -8.81 5.81
CA TYR A 55 22.32 -8.35 5.77
C TYR A 55 22.46 -6.82 5.75
N ASP A 56 22.02 -6.20 4.65
CA ASP A 56 22.14 -4.75 4.39
C ASP A 56 20.81 -4.16 3.86
N GLN A 57 19.71 -4.83 4.17
CA GLN A 57 18.37 -4.40 3.73
C GLN A 57 18.03 -3.03 4.28
N VAL A 58 17.55 -2.16 3.40
CA VAL A 58 16.94 -0.87 3.73
C VAL A 58 15.58 -0.75 3.03
N PHE A 59 14.69 0.03 3.61
CA PHE A 59 13.38 0.36 3.06
C PHE A 59 13.38 1.84 2.71
N ALA A 60 13.80 2.14 1.47
CA ALA A 60 13.94 3.52 0.98
C ALA A 60 12.56 4.15 0.75
N PRO A 61 12.29 5.36 1.23
CA PRO A 61 11.02 6.04 0.98
C PRO A 61 10.92 6.41 -0.52
N CYS A 62 9.71 6.36 -1.07
CA CYS A 62 9.40 6.89 -2.41
C CYS A 62 8.21 7.86 -2.38
N ALA A 63 7.39 7.81 -1.33
CA ALA A 63 6.34 8.78 -1.07
C ALA A 63 6.02 8.77 0.43
N TYR A 64 5.76 9.93 0.99
CA TYR A 64 5.48 10.13 2.42
C TYR A 64 3.98 10.25 2.64
N VAL A 65 3.48 9.53 3.64
CA VAL A 65 2.06 9.50 3.99
C VAL A 65 1.80 10.55 5.06
N ALA A 66 0.94 11.51 4.76
CA ALA A 66 0.51 12.49 5.74
C ALA A 66 -0.33 11.86 6.86
N SER A 67 -0.29 12.41 8.05
CA SER A 67 -1.24 12.10 9.12
C SER A 67 -2.67 12.49 8.70
N ALA A 68 -3.68 12.05 9.44
CA ALA A 68 -5.06 12.46 9.18
C ALA A 68 -5.25 13.98 9.34
N GLU A 69 -4.59 14.56 10.33
CA GLU A 69 -4.64 16.00 10.60
C GLU A 69 -3.97 16.81 9.50
N GLU A 70 -2.76 16.42 9.08
CA GLU A 70 -2.06 17.06 7.95
C GLU A 70 -2.84 16.91 6.64
N THR A 71 -3.45 15.74 6.41
CA THR A 71 -4.30 15.51 5.23
C THR A 71 -5.47 16.49 5.22
N ALA A 72 -6.19 16.61 6.33
CA ALA A 72 -7.34 17.51 6.44
C ALA A 72 -6.95 18.98 6.25
N ALA A 73 -5.80 19.39 6.78
CA ALA A 73 -5.29 20.75 6.66
C ALA A 73 -4.81 21.11 5.26
N ARG A 74 -4.12 20.18 4.57
CA ARG A 74 -3.47 20.46 3.28
C ARG A 74 -4.31 20.08 2.06
N VAL A 75 -5.14 19.05 2.18
CA VAL A 75 -5.98 18.51 1.10
C VAL A 75 -7.40 18.26 1.60
N PRO A 76 -8.19 19.31 1.80
CA PRO A 76 -9.55 19.19 2.31
C PRO A 76 -10.39 18.21 1.46
N GLY A 77 -11.13 17.31 2.12
CA GLY A 77 -11.94 16.30 1.46
C GLY A 77 -11.20 15.03 1.02
N ALA A 78 -9.90 14.92 1.31
CA ALA A 78 -9.17 13.69 1.14
C ALA A 78 -9.21 12.82 2.41
N ALA A 79 -9.23 11.50 2.23
CA ALA A 79 -9.03 10.53 3.30
C ALA A 79 -7.53 10.28 3.56
N PHE A 80 -6.71 10.35 2.50
CA PHE A 80 -5.27 10.22 2.57
C PHE A 80 -4.59 11.17 1.57
N ALA A 81 -3.40 11.65 1.94
CA ALA A 81 -2.52 12.40 1.07
C ALA A 81 -1.12 11.80 1.09
N LEU A 82 -0.48 11.73 -0.07
CA LEU A 82 0.91 11.32 -0.25
C LEU A 82 1.71 12.46 -0.86
N PHE A 83 2.93 12.62 -0.38
CA PHE A 83 3.86 13.65 -0.80
C PHE A 83 5.16 13.02 -1.32
N GLU A 84 5.81 13.67 -2.28
CA GLU A 84 7.08 13.21 -2.84
C GLU A 84 8.27 13.43 -1.89
N ASP A 85 8.12 14.33 -0.93
CA ASP A 85 9.18 14.74 -0.01
C ASP A 85 8.72 14.71 1.46
N ALA A 86 9.70 14.59 2.36
CA ALA A 86 9.47 14.54 3.80
C ALA A 86 8.89 15.84 4.37
N ALA A 87 9.20 17.00 3.75
CA ALA A 87 8.67 18.31 4.17
C ALA A 87 7.18 18.49 3.81
N ARG A 88 6.58 17.57 3.03
CA ARG A 88 5.20 17.63 2.53
C ARG A 88 4.93 18.89 1.68
N GLU A 89 5.91 19.30 0.88
CA GLU A 89 5.76 20.47 0.02
C GLU A 89 5.17 20.10 -1.34
N ARG A 90 5.54 18.92 -1.88
CA ARG A 90 5.09 18.45 -3.19
C ARG A 90 4.09 17.32 -3.04
N LEU A 91 2.82 17.63 -3.24
CA LEU A 91 1.75 16.64 -3.27
C LEU A 91 1.96 15.67 -4.45
N LEU A 92 2.02 14.38 -4.18
CA LEU A 92 2.05 13.34 -5.20
C LEU A 92 0.63 12.99 -5.65
N CYS A 93 -0.22 12.66 -4.70
CA CYS A 93 -1.62 12.34 -4.95
C CYS A 93 -2.44 12.39 -3.66
N SER A 94 -3.76 12.43 -3.85
CA SER A 94 -4.72 12.32 -2.77
C SER A 94 -5.73 11.21 -3.05
N VAL A 95 -6.22 10.59 -1.98
CA VAL A 95 -7.31 9.61 -2.01
C VAL A 95 -8.53 10.26 -1.37
N GLY A 96 -9.60 10.42 -2.12
CA GLY A 96 -10.83 11.01 -1.61
C GLY A 96 -11.50 10.16 -0.55
N VAL A 97 -12.36 10.79 0.26
CA VAL A 97 -13.27 10.04 1.15
C VAL A 97 -14.17 9.14 0.30
N PRO A 98 -14.50 7.92 0.79
CA PRO A 98 -15.28 6.99 0.00
C PRO A 98 -16.68 7.52 -0.27
N ALA A 99 -17.07 7.55 -1.54
CA ALA A 99 -18.45 7.73 -1.95
C ALA A 99 -19.15 6.37 -2.01
N GLN A 100 -20.37 6.30 -1.53
CA GLN A 100 -21.18 5.10 -1.64
C GLN A 100 -21.91 5.10 -3.00
N GLU A 101 -21.56 4.13 -3.82
CA GLU A 101 -22.24 3.84 -5.09
C GLU A 101 -23.37 2.81 -4.89
N ALA A 102 -24.09 2.49 -5.97
CA ALA A 102 -25.13 1.47 -5.98
C ALA A 102 -24.65 0.14 -5.40
N ARG A 103 -25.55 -0.61 -4.76
CA ARG A 103 -25.29 -1.93 -4.15
C ARG A 103 -24.21 -1.91 -3.05
N GLY A 104 -24.00 -0.77 -2.39
CA GLY A 104 -23.05 -0.66 -1.27
C GLY A 104 -21.58 -0.67 -1.67
N VAL A 105 -21.26 -0.42 -2.93
CA VAL A 105 -19.89 -0.24 -3.39
C VAL A 105 -19.32 1.04 -2.80
N LEU A 106 -18.10 0.98 -2.27
CA LEU A 106 -17.37 2.14 -1.81
C LEU A 106 -16.31 2.52 -2.84
N ALA A 107 -16.42 3.71 -3.40
CA ALA A 107 -15.52 4.25 -4.40
C ALA A 107 -14.59 5.30 -3.80
N TYR A 108 -13.29 5.13 -3.96
CA TYR A 108 -12.22 6.00 -3.50
C TYR A 108 -11.56 6.64 -4.72
N PRO A 109 -11.91 7.87 -5.10
CA PRO A 109 -11.25 8.55 -6.21
C PRO A 109 -9.82 8.91 -5.82
N VAL A 110 -8.90 8.71 -6.76
CA VAL A 110 -7.48 9.07 -6.60
C VAL A 110 -7.18 10.23 -7.55
N ARG A 111 -6.64 11.31 -7.02
CA ARG A 111 -6.31 12.52 -7.78
C ARG A 111 -4.83 12.85 -7.67
N ASP A 112 -4.27 13.40 -8.73
CA ASP A 112 -2.92 13.91 -8.75
C ASP A 112 -2.80 15.27 -8.03
N ALA A 113 -1.62 15.86 -8.07
CA ALA A 113 -1.34 17.18 -7.47
C ALA A 113 -2.15 18.32 -8.10
N ALA A 114 -2.57 18.19 -9.35
CA ALA A 114 -3.41 19.16 -10.05
C ALA A 114 -4.92 18.94 -9.77
N GLY A 115 -5.27 17.92 -8.99
CA GLY A 115 -6.67 17.55 -8.73
C GLY A 115 -7.32 16.71 -9.83
N THR A 116 -6.57 16.34 -10.88
CA THR A 116 -7.05 15.49 -11.97
C THR A 116 -7.22 14.05 -11.49
N GLU A 117 -8.32 13.41 -11.83
CA GLU A 117 -8.57 12.03 -11.46
C GLU A 117 -7.63 11.07 -12.22
N VAL A 118 -6.78 10.36 -11.47
CA VAL A 118 -5.89 9.31 -11.97
C VAL A 118 -6.64 7.99 -12.14
N GLY A 119 -7.68 7.80 -11.34
CA GLY A 119 -8.53 6.62 -11.35
C GLY A 119 -9.26 6.44 -10.03
N THR A 120 -9.95 5.31 -9.90
CA THR A 120 -10.76 5.03 -8.71
C THR A 120 -10.53 3.62 -8.20
N VAL A 121 -10.31 3.49 -6.90
CA VAL A 121 -10.27 2.19 -6.20
C VAL A 121 -11.64 1.91 -5.63
N ARG A 122 -12.24 0.76 -5.97
CA ARG A 122 -13.57 0.36 -5.51
C ARG A 122 -13.53 -0.89 -4.65
N ARG A 123 -14.21 -0.83 -3.52
CA ARG A 123 -14.49 -1.98 -2.68
C ARG A 123 -15.91 -2.46 -2.96
N VAL A 124 -16.03 -3.64 -3.54
CA VAL A 124 -17.32 -4.24 -3.92
C VAL A 124 -17.72 -5.24 -2.83
N PRO A 125 -18.87 -5.06 -2.15
CA PRO A 125 -19.32 -5.99 -1.14
C PRO A 125 -19.45 -7.41 -1.68
N GLY A 126 -19.09 -8.40 -0.88
CA GLY A 126 -19.39 -9.79 -1.17
C GLY A 126 -20.83 -10.14 -0.79
N GLY A 127 -21.36 -11.22 -1.33
CA GLY A 127 -22.61 -11.83 -0.85
C GLY A 127 -22.45 -12.50 0.52
N PRO A 128 -23.51 -13.11 1.08
CA PRO A 128 -23.54 -13.64 2.45
C PRO A 128 -22.41 -14.62 2.81
N LEU A 129 -21.88 -15.33 1.81
CA LEU A 129 -20.77 -16.30 1.96
C LEU A 129 -19.50 -15.91 1.18
N ARG A 130 -19.48 -14.72 0.57
CA ARG A 130 -18.34 -14.27 -0.24
C ARG A 130 -17.72 -13.04 0.37
N ARG A 131 -16.39 -13.03 0.46
CA ARG A 131 -15.64 -11.84 0.85
C ARG A 131 -15.80 -10.75 -0.20
N HIS A 132 -15.68 -9.48 0.21
CA HIS A 132 -15.62 -8.35 -0.71
C HIS A 132 -14.50 -8.54 -1.75
N THR A 133 -14.68 -7.94 -2.91
CA THR A 133 -13.69 -7.87 -3.98
C THR A 133 -13.25 -6.43 -4.18
N TRP A 134 -12.16 -6.25 -4.87
CA TRP A 134 -11.62 -4.94 -5.20
C TRP A 134 -11.60 -4.75 -6.70
N ARG A 135 -11.84 -3.52 -7.13
CA ARG A 135 -11.69 -3.10 -8.53
C ARG A 135 -10.93 -1.80 -8.59
N VAL A 136 -10.15 -1.63 -9.64
CA VAL A 136 -9.45 -0.38 -9.94
C VAL A 136 -9.75 0.01 -11.37
N THR A 137 -10.18 1.24 -11.57
CA THR A 137 -10.35 1.83 -12.89
C THR A 137 -9.30 2.90 -13.09
N GLN A 138 -8.68 2.90 -14.27
CA GLN A 138 -7.71 3.90 -14.72
C GLN A 138 -8.14 4.37 -16.13
N PRO A 139 -8.24 5.69 -16.39
CA PRO A 139 -8.62 6.19 -17.70
C PRO A 139 -7.76 5.62 -18.83
N GLY A 140 -8.40 5.20 -19.92
CA GLY A 140 -7.71 4.63 -21.09
C GLY A 140 -7.25 3.18 -20.94
N HIS A 141 -7.56 2.52 -19.82
CA HIS A 141 -7.16 1.14 -19.56
C HIS A 141 -8.36 0.27 -19.12
N PRO A 142 -8.30 -1.06 -19.32
CA PRO A 142 -9.35 -1.96 -18.85
C PRO A 142 -9.43 -2.01 -17.34
N GLU A 143 -10.64 -2.30 -16.81
CA GLU A 143 -10.85 -2.46 -15.36
C GLU A 143 -9.99 -3.60 -14.81
N ILE A 144 -9.35 -3.33 -13.68
CA ILE A 144 -8.52 -4.28 -12.95
C ILE A 144 -9.31 -4.85 -11.78
N THR A 145 -9.38 -6.17 -11.65
CA THR A 145 -10.08 -6.85 -10.56
C THR A 145 -9.09 -7.56 -9.65
N GLY A 146 -9.17 -7.29 -8.35
CA GLY A 146 -8.42 -7.97 -7.30
C GLY A 146 -9.20 -9.15 -6.74
N ALA A 147 -8.73 -10.38 -6.97
CA ALA A 147 -9.35 -11.61 -6.50
C ALA A 147 -8.40 -12.41 -5.60
N GLY A 148 -8.93 -13.04 -4.53
CA GLY A 148 -8.17 -13.97 -3.69
C GLY A 148 -7.97 -15.32 -4.39
N GLU A 149 -6.96 -16.08 -3.96
CA GLU A 149 -6.58 -17.38 -4.55
C GLU A 149 -7.74 -18.36 -4.73
N LEU A 150 -8.66 -18.42 -3.79
CA LEU A 150 -9.83 -19.33 -3.86
C LEU A 150 -10.82 -18.97 -4.99
N ALA A 151 -10.80 -17.73 -5.48
CA ALA A 151 -11.66 -17.34 -6.60
C ALA A 151 -11.04 -17.66 -7.97
N GLN A 152 -9.74 -17.93 -8.02
CA GLN A 152 -9.00 -18.27 -9.24
C GLN A 152 -9.07 -19.75 -9.61
N HIS A 153 -9.29 -20.65 -8.66
CA HIS A 153 -9.42 -22.08 -8.92
C HIS A 153 -10.67 -22.48 -9.71
N GLY A 154 -11.60 -21.54 -9.93
CA GLY A 154 -12.74 -21.73 -10.86
C GLY A 154 -12.46 -21.40 -12.32
N LEU A 155 -11.31 -20.81 -12.65
CA LEU A 155 -10.90 -20.42 -13.99
C LEU A 155 -9.46 -20.87 -14.24
N ALA A 156 -9.30 -22.14 -14.61
CA ALA A 156 -8.15 -22.77 -15.27
C ALA A 156 -6.73 -22.29 -14.91
N GLY A 157 -5.96 -23.17 -14.27
CA GLY A 157 -4.58 -23.40 -14.65
C GLY A 157 -3.50 -22.74 -13.79
N LYS A 158 -2.88 -23.56 -12.93
CA LYS A 158 -1.49 -23.53 -12.43
C LYS A 158 -0.82 -22.15 -12.34
N ALA A 159 -0.92 -21.52 -11.19
CA ALA A 159 -0.06 -20.40 -10.82
C ALA A 159 1.19 -20.91 -10.10
N VAL A 160 2.34 -20.48 -10.60
CA VAL A 160 3.66 -20.72 -10.05
C VAL A 160 3.77 -20.07 -8.68
N SER A 161 3.88 -20.87 -7.63
CA SER A 161 4.22 -20.42 -6.28
C SER A 161 5.71 -20.07 -6.23
N ILE A 162 6.04 -18.80 -6.29
CA ILE A 162 7.40 -18.32 -6.07
C ILE A 162 7.48 -17.58 -4.73
N GLY A 163 8.08 -18.25 -3.76
CA GLY A 163 8.92 -17.66 -2.71
C GLY A 163 8.34 -16.59 -1.77
N LEU A 164 7.26 -16.87 -1.03
CA LEU A 164 6.67 -15.92 -0.07
C LEU A 164 7.10 -16.11 1.41
N ALA A 165 8.17 -16.83 1.68
CA ALA A 165 8.64 -17.04 3.07
C ALA A 165 9.26 -15.79 3.73
N ALA A 166 9.31 -14.66 3.03
CA ALA A 166 10.06 -13.47 3.46
C ALA A 166 9.24 -12.36 4.10
N ALA A 167 7.92 -12.34 3.90
CA ALA A 167 7.06 -11.25 4.37
C ALA A 167 6.62 -11.35 5.83
N SER A 168 6.70 -12.54 6.44
CA SER A 168 6.14 -12.78 7.78
C SER A 168 6.85 -12.05 8.92
N VAL A 169 8.13 -11.71 8.78
CA VAL A 169 8.89 -11.05 9.85
C VAL A 169 8.59 -9.55 9.96
N LEU A 170 8.18 -8.91 8.86
CA LEU A 170 7.84 -7.48 8.88
C LEU A 170 6.40 -7.19 9.35
N LEU A 171 5.52 -8.19 9.24
CA LEU A 171 4.12 -8.08 9.67
C LEU A 171 3.95 -8.13 11.19
N ASP A 172 4.87 -8.76 11.90
CA ASP A 172 4.76 -8.98 13.35
C ASP A 172 5.06 -7.74 14.21
N LEU A 173 5.76 -6.74 13.65
CA LEU A 173 6.14 -5.53 14.37
C LEU A 173 5.16 -4.35 14.25
N SER A 174 4.20 -4.39 13.33
CA SER A 174 3.25 -3.28 13.12
C SER A 174 1.79 -3.62 13.39
N THR A 175 1.46 -4.85 13.80
CA THR A 175 0.09 -5.28 14.08
C THR A 175 -0.11 -5.66 15.54
N ARG A 176 -0.07 -4.68 16.43
CA ARG A 176 -0.65 -4.82 17.76
C ARG A 176 -2.07 -4.26 17.76
N ALA A 177 -2.89 -4.73 16.82
CA ALA A 177 -4.35 -4.54 16.86
C ALA A 177 -5.05 -5.55 15.93
N GLY A 178 -5.61 -6.60 16.49
CA GLY A 178 -6.77 -7.29 15.94
C GLY A 178 -6.52 -8.54 15.10
N ALA A 179 -6.88 -9.69 15.69
CA ALA A 179 -7.23 -10.98 15.10
C ALA A 179 -6.18 -11.65 14.18
N GLY A 180 -5.54 -12.67 14.71
CA GLY A 180 -4.54 -13.53 14.06
C GLY A 180 -5.04 -14.32 12.84
N GLY A 181 -5.27 -13.63 11.72
CA GLY A 181 -5.54 -14.22 10.42
C GLY A 181 -4.36 -13.99 9.47
N LYS A 182 -4.03 -15.01 8.67
CA LYS A 182 -3.05 -14.88 7.60
C LYS A 182 -3.44 -13.73 6.68
N PRO A 183 -2.51 -12.82 6.30
CA PRO A 183 -2.82 -11.71 5.39
C PRO A 183 -3.47 -12.23 4.11
N ARG A 184 -4.51 -11.57 3.64
CA ARG A 184 -5.18 -11.97 2.40
C ARG A 184 -4.28 -11.61 1.21
N GLU A 185 -3.99 -12.61 0.39
CA GLU A 185 -3.30 -12.42 -0.87
C GLU A 185 -4.33 -12.16 -1.98
N LEU A 186 -4.06 -11.13 -2.80
CA LEU A 186 -4.86 -10.81 -3.97
C LEU A 186 -3.98 -10.78 -5.20
N THR A 187 -4.44 -11.45 -6.24
CA THR A 187 -3.92 -11.28 -7.60
C THR A 187 -4.85 -10.33 -8.35
N TRP A 188 -4.26 -9.33 -8.97
CA TRP A 188 -4.97 -8.29 -9.70
C TRP A 188 -4.77 -8.48 -11.19
N ALA A 189 -5.85 -8.57 -11.93
CA ALA A 189 -5.80 -8.84 -13.36
C ALA A 189 -6.72 -7.91 -14.14
N ALA A 190 -6.28 -7.52 -15.32
CA ALA A 190 -7.05 -6.89 -16.37
C ALA A 190 -6.99 -7.80 -17.59
N GLU A 191 -8.15 -8.13 -18.21
CA GLU A 191 -8.21 -8.98 -19.41
C GLU A 191 -7.34 -10.26 -19.30
N ARG A 192 -7.36 -10.92 -18.12
CA ARG A 192 -6.57 -12.12 -17.80
C ARG A 192 -5.05 -11.91 -17.67
N LYS A 193 -4.55 -10.68 -17.80
CA LYS A 193 -3.13 -10.37 -17.57
C LYS A 193 -2.92 -9.88 -16.15
N ASN A 194 -1.91 -10.42 -15.47
CA ASN A 194 -1.55 -9.96 -14.14
C ASN A 194 -1.00 -8.54 -14.18
N VAL A 195 -1.64 -7.64 -13.44
CA VAL A 195 -1.26 -6.24 -13.30
C VAL A 195 -0.47 -6.01 -12.02
N MET A 196 -0.92 -6.62 -10.92
CA MET A 196 -0.35 -6.42 -9.60
C MET A 196 -0.63 -7.64 -8.72
N HIS A 197 0.19 -7.83 -7.70
CA HIS A 197 -0.03 -8.77 -6.59
C HIS A 197 0.05 -8.00 -5.27
N SER A 198 -0.84 -8.31 -4.33
CA SER A 198 -0.81 -7.71 -2.98
C SER A 198 -0.90 -8.78 -1.89
N ALA A 199 -0.04 -8.66 -0.88
CA ALA A 199 -0.06 -9.48 0.31
C ALA A 199 -0.49 -8.62 1.51
N GLY A 200 -1.70 -8.84 2.01
CA GLY A 200 -2.25 -8.12 3.16
C GLY A 200 -2.37 -6.61 3.00
N SER A 201 -2.57 -6.10 1.82
CA SER A 201 -2.63 -4.66 1.49
C SER A 201 -1.37 -3.86 1.81
N LYS A 202 -0.32 -4.48 2.31
CA LYS A 202 0.89 -3.78 2.76
C LYS A 202 2.10 -4.03 1.86
N GLU A 203 2.22 -5.20 1.29
CA GLU A 203 3.27 -5.54 0.33
C GLU A 203 2.66 -5.66 -1.06
N MET A 204 3.16 -4.86 -1.99
CA MET A 204 2.71 -4.78 -3.37
C MET A 204 3.83 -5.15 -4.31
N THR A 205 3.48 -5.88 -5.37
CA THR A 205 4.37 -6.14 -6.51
C THR A 205 3.61 -5.80 -7.78
N LEU A 206 4.09 -4.80 -8.51
CA LEU A 206 3.53 -4.33 -9.78
C LEU A 206 4.16 -5.10 -10.94
N ARG A 207 3.38 -5.45 -11.94
CA ARG A 207 3.80 -6.24 -13.10
C ARG A 207 3.53 -5.54 -14.43
N ALA A 208 2.56 -4.62 -14.44
CA ALA A 208 2.19 -3.87 -15.63
C ALA A 208 2.81 -2.47 -15.58
N ASP A 209 3.58 -2.10 -16.60
CA ASP A 209 4.26 -0.81 -16.67
C ASP A 209 3.27 0.34 -16.88
N TRP A 210 2.15 0.11 -17.55
CA TRP A 210 1.10 1.08 -17.78
C TRP A 210 0.27 1.41 -16.53
N PHE A 211 0.32 0.57 -15.50
CA PHE A 211 -0.48 0.77 -14.29
C PHE A 211 0.10 1.88 -13.43
N ASP A 212 -0.70 2.90 -13.16
CA ASP A 212 -0.29 4.04 -12.35
C ASP A 212 -0.01 3.62 -10.89
N ARG A 213 1.21 3.87 -10.43
CA ARG A 213 1.70 3.49 -9.11
C ARG A 213 0.88 4.14 -7.98
N ARG A 214 0.34 5.34 -8.20
CA ARG A 214 -0.50 6.06 -7.24
C ARG A 214 -1.77 5.30 -6.89
N LEU A 215 -2.34 4.55 -7.83
CA LEU A 215 -3.50 3.68 -7.57
C LEU A 215 -3.14 2.49 -6.68
N ALA A 216 -1.95 1.90 -6.86
CA ALA A 216 -1.46 0.86 -5.97
C ALA A 216 -1.17 1.40 -4.56
N PHE A 217 -0.58 2.60 -4.45
CA PHE A 217 -0.35 3.28 -3.17
C PHE A 217 -1.67 3.57 -2.46
N ALA A 218 -2.67 4.09 -3.19
CA ALA A 218 -4.00 4.34 -2.66
C ALA A 218 -4.64 3.06 -2.10
N PHE A 219 -4.62 1.95 -2.86
CA PHE A 219 -5.14 0.68 -2.37
C PHE A 219 -4.43 0.22 -1.09
N ALA A 220 -3.11 0.33 -1.04
CA ALA A 220 -2.34 -0.05 0.14
C ALA A 220 -2.65 0.79 1.38
N LEU A 221 -3.01 2.06 1.21
CA LEU A 221 -3.45 2.96 2.29
C LEU A 221 -4.86 2.65 2.77
N ILE A 222 -5.79 2.41 1.84
CA ILE A 222 -7.17 2.04 2.15
C ILE A 222 -7.20 0.72 2.93
N GLY A 223 -6.40 -0.26 2.50
CA GLY A 223 -6.24 -1.55 3.17
C GLY A 223 -7.41 -2.51 3.00
N ASP A 224 -7.10 -3.80 2.90
CA ASP A 224 -8.11 -4.85 2.72
C ASP A 224 -8.92 -5.15 4.00
N GLY A 225 -8.45 -4.68 5.15
CA GLY A 225 -9.09 -4.86 6.46
C GLY A 225 -9.79 -3.63 7.03
N ALA A 226 -9.69 -2.48 6.41
CA ALA A 226 -10.31 -1.26 6.90
C ALA A 226 -11.83 -1.30 6.67
N VAL A 227 -12.58 -1.67 7.69
CA VAL A 227 -13.99 -1.32 7.77
C VAL A 227 -14.04 0.17 8.09
N PRO A 228 -14.69 1.01 7.28
CA PRO A 228 -14.91 2.40 7.66
C PRO A 228 -15.65 2.39 9.00
N ASN A 229 -15.10 3.11 9.98
CA ASN A 229 -15.71 3.25 11.29
C ASN A 229 -17.10 3.91 11.10
N ARG A 230 -18.18 3.16 11.27
CA ARG A 230 -19.57 3.64 11.17
C ARG A 230 -19.96 4.56 12.34
N GLY A 231 -19.01 5.24 12.97
CA GLY A 231 -19.17 5.93 14.24
C GLY A 231 -18.95 7.43 14.26
N ALA A 232 -19.04 8.16 13.14
CA ALA A 232 -18.86 9.61 13.16
C ALA A 232 -19.94 10.37 12.36
N ALA A 233 -21.17 9.84 12.29
CA ALA A 233 -22.32 10.58 11.78
C ALA A 233 -23.48 10.34 12.74
N GLY A 234 -23.54 11.17 13.80
CA GLY A 234 -24.69 11.14 14.72
C GLY A 234 -24.37 11.69 16.11
N SER A 235 -24.29 12.98 16.26
CA SER A 235 -24.85 13.78 17.39
C SER A 235 -24.67 15.24 17.09
#